data_f5996d663322faa1bd428301e4cdf724
#
_entry.id   f5996d663322faa1bd428301e4cdf724
#
_cell.length_a   1.000
_cell.length_b   1.000
_cell.length_c   1.000
_cell.angle_alpha   90.00
_cell.angle_beta   90.00
_cell.angle_gamma   90.00
#
_symmetry.space_group_name_H-M   'P 1'
#
loop_
_entity.id
_entity.type
_entity.pdbx_description
1 polymer ?
#
loop_
_entity_poly.entity_id
_entity_poly.type
_entity_poly.pdbx_seq_one_letter_code
_entity_poly.pdbx_strand_id
1 'polypeptide(L)'
;MHILIVGCGRVGAGLAQSMILRGHSVTVVDKDPLAFERLGDKFKGQTVTGVGFDRDVLIKAGIERADGLAAVTASDESNVLIGQIAQQIFRVPRVVARLYDVRQASYHPEIGRAHV
;
A
#
# COMPACT_ATOMS: atom_id res chain seq x y z
N MET A 1 -8.37 12.72 -0.53
CA MET A 1 -7.91 11.77 0.49
C MET A 1 -6.43 11.53 0.34
N HIS A 2 -5.78 11.13 1.40
CA HIS A 2 -4.40 10.71 1.34
C HIS A 2 -4.34 9.17 1.28
N ILE A 3 -3.74 8.64 0.21
CA ILE A 3 -3.68 7.20 -0.05
C ILE A 3 -2.23 6.74 0.02
N LEU A 4 -2.00 5.71 0.79
CA LEU A 4 -0.70 5.07 0.93
C LEU A 4 -0.73 3.75 0.17
N ILE A 5 0.22 3.56 -0.75
CA ILE A 5 0.31 2.34 -1.55
C ILE A 5 1.64 1.67 -1.21
N VAL A 6 1.57 0.44 -0.73
CA VAL A 6 2.75 -0.33 -0.38
C VAL A 6 2.97 -1.40 -1.45
N GLY A 7 4.04 -1.25 -2.20
CA GLY A 7 4.36 -2.06 -3.34
C GLY A 7 4.23 -1.29 -4.65
N CYS A 8 5.33 -1.15 -5.39
CA CYS A 8 5.37 -0.42 -6.66
C CYS A 8 5.65 -1.35 -7.84
N GLY A 9 4.91 -2.45 -7.91
CA GLY A 9 4.85 -3.28 -9.09
C GLY A 9 3.85 -2.69 -10.09
N ARG A 10 3.41 -3.46 -11.05
CA ARG A 10 2.43 -3.01 -12.05
C ARG A 10 1.14 -2.53 -11.41
N VAL A 11 0.63 -3.31 -10.45
CA VAL A 11 -0.63 -2.97 -9.79
C VAL A 11 -0.47 -1.71 -8.96
N GLY A 12 0.58 -1.64 -8.14
CA GLY A 12 0.81 -0.47 -7.28
C GLY A 12 1.03 0.80 -8.07
N ALA A 13 1.86 0.73 -9.12
CA ALA A 13 2.12 1.89 -9.96
C ALA A 13 0.86 2.36 -10.69
N GLY A 14 0.09 1.42 -11.25
CA GLY A 14 -1.17 1.76 -11.92
C GLY A 14 -2.19 2.37 -10.97
N LEU A 15 -2.30 1.82 -9.77
CA LEU A 15 -3.21 2.34 -8.76
C LEU A 15 -2.78 3.75 -8.31
N ALA A 16 -1.47 3.97 -8.12
CA ALA A 16 -0.96 5.28 -7.74
C ALA A 16 -1.31 6.34 -8.78
N GLN A 17 -1.08 6.04 -10.05
CA GLN A 17 -1.40 6.96 -11.14
C GLN A 17 -2.89 7.24 -11.21
N SER A 18 -3.72 6.21 -11.05
CA SER A 18 -5.17 6.36 -11.06
C SER A 18 -5.67 7.24 -9.92
N MET A 19 -5.11 7.05 -8.72
CA MET A 19 -5.51 7.86 -7.56
C MET A 19 -5.11 9.32 -7.71
N ILE A 20 -3.93 9.59 -8.27
CA ILE A 20 -3.50 10.95 -8.58
C ILE A 20 -4.49 11.62 -9.55
N LEU A 21 -4.89 10.91 -10.60
CA LEU A 21 -5.84 11.44 -11.58
C LEU A 21 -7.20 11.75 -10.97
N ARG A 22 -7.56 11.05 -9.89
CA ARG A 22 -8.82 11.28 -9.18
C ARG A 22 -8.71 12.39 -8.13
N GLY A 23 -7.57 13.05 -8.04
CA GLY A 23 -7.38 14.19 -7.15
C GLY A 23 -6.92 13.84 -5.74
N HIS A 24 -6.48 12.60 -5.51
CA HIS A 24 -5.96 12.22 -4.20
C HIS A 24 -4.46 12.48 -4.09
N SER A 25 -3.99 12.72 -2.88
CA SER A 25 -2.56 12.70 -2.61
C SER A 25 -2.13 11.25 -2.38
N VAL A 26 -0.97 10.88 -2.92
CA VAL A 26 -0.51 9.49 -2.91
C VAL A 26 0.95 9.42 -2.48
N THR A 27 1.25 8.49 -1.59
CA THR A 27 2.62 8.09 -1.27
C THR A 27 2.77 6.61 -1.59
N VAL A 28 3.86 6.26 -2.27
CA VAL A 28 4.15 4.88 -2.65
C VAL A 28 5.39 4.42 -1.90
N VAL A 29 5.29 3.24 -1.27
CA VAL A 29 6.40 2.60 -0.54
C VAL A 29 6.86 1.38 -1.30
N ASP A 30 8.16 1.21 -1.48
CA ASP A 30 8.75 -0.02 -1.99
C ASP A 30 10.16 -0.18 -1.42
N LYS A 31 10.57 -1.41 -1.21
CA LYS A 31 11.93 -1.70 -0.71
C LYS A 31 12.99 -1.50 -1.78
N ASP A 32 12.60 -1.55 -3.06
CA ASP A 32 13.49 -1.37 -4.19
C ASP A 32 13.22 0.00 -4.83
N PRO A 33 14.17 0.94 -4.71
CA PRO A 33 13.96 2.27 -5.27
C PRO A 33 13.84 2.26 -6.81
N LEU A 34 14.36 1.25 -7.48
CA LEU A 34 14.22 1.13 -8.93
C LEU A 34 12.77 0.85 -9.34
N ALA A 35 11.97 0.28 -8.45
CA ALA A 35 10.57 0.03 -8.74
C ALA A 35 9.80 1.32 -9.04
N PHE A 36 10.24 2.45 -8.48
CA PHE A 36 9.57 3.73 -8.68
C PHE A 36 9.68 4.25 -10.11
N GLU A 37 10.56 3.70 -10.92
CA GLU A 37 10.63 4.05 -12.34
C GLU A 37 9.32 3.79 -13.07
N ARG A 38 8.52 2.82 -12.60
CA ARG A 38 7.20 2.53 -13.16
C ARG A 38 6.21 3.67 -13.04
N LEU A 39 6.46 4.58 -12.11
CA LEU A 39 5.58 5.74 -11.91
C LEU A 39 5.78 6.82 -12.97
N GLY A 40 6.96 6.85 -13.59
CA GLY A 40 7.30 7.85 -14.59
C GLY A 40 7.82 9.15 -13.99
N ASP A 41 8.48 9.95 -14.81
CA ASP A 41 9.15 11.19 -14.37
C ASP A 41 8.17 12.27 -13.91
N LYS A 42 6.91 12.15 -14.34
CA LYS A 42 5.89 13.19 -14.06
C LYS A 42 4.97 12.80 -12.91
N PHE A 43 5.33 11.76 -12.17
CA PHE A 43 4.52 11.34 -11.03
C PHE A 43 4.44 12.45 -9.99
N LYS A 44 3.23 12.81 -9.60
CA LYS A 44 2.96 13.94 -8.71
C LYS A 44 2.82 13.55 -7.25
N GLY A 45 2.99 12.29 -6.93
CA GLY A 45 2.97 11.82 -5.55
C GLY A 45 4.36 11.79 -4.93
N GLN A 46 4.45 11.10 -3.81
CA GLN A 46 5.69 10.92 -3.08
C GLN A 46 6.09 9.45 -3.07
N THR A 47 7.37 9.20 -2.89
CA THR A 47 7.91 7.85 -2.78
C THR A 47 8.75 7.73 -1.51
N VAL A 48 8.66 6.57 -0.86
CA VAL A 48 9.47 6.25 0.31
C VAL A 48 10.06 4.87 0.09
N THR A 49 11.38 4.77 0.17
CA THR A 49 12.08 3.50 0.06
C THR A 49 12.17 2.85 1.43
N GLY A 50 11.75 1.60 1.53
CA GLY A 50 11.85 0.83 2.76
C GLY A 50 10.94 -0.39 2.73
N VAL A 51 11.14 -1.23 3.73
CA VAL A 51 10.33 -2.44 3.90
C VAL A 51 8.93 -2.05 4.38
N GLY A 52 7.91 -2.52 3.67
CA GLY A 52 6.54 -2.05 3.85
C GLY A 52 5.88 -2.43 5.17
N PHE A 53 6.40 -3.39 5.92
CA PHE A 53 5.87 -3.72 7.25
C PHE A 53 6.72 -3.14 8.39
N ASP A 54 7.71 -2.32 8.07
CA ASP A 54 8.47 -1.58 9.07
C ASP A 54 7.67 -0.34 9.48
N ARG A 55 7.36 -0.24 10.77
CA ARG A 55 6.53 0.87 11.28
C ARG A 55 7.15 2.22 11.02
N ASP A 56 8.46 2.36 11.17
CA ASP A 56 9.14 3.64 10.95
C ASP A 56 9.02 4.07 9.50
N VAL A 57 9.11 3.12 8.57
CA VAL A 57 8.91 3.38 7.14
C VAL A 57 7.47 3.85 6.88
N LEU A 58 6.50 3.16 7.47
CA LEU A 58 5.09 3.53 7.30
C LEU A 58 4.78 4.90 7.90
N ILE A 59 5.36 5.21 9.05
CA ILE A 59 5.19 6.53 9.68
C ILE A 59 5.79 7.61 8.79
N LYS A 60 6.99 7.38 8.27
CA LYS A 60 7.63 8.30 7.34
C LYS A 60 6.79 8.51 6.09
N ALA A 61 6.11 7.47 5.64
CA ALA A 61 5.23 7.53 4.47
C ALA A 61 3.89 8.21 4.75
N GLY A 62 3.58 8.51 6.01
CA GLY A 62 2.36 9.24 6.36
C GLY A 62 1.17 8.38 6.75
N ILE A 63 1.41 7.14 7.21
CA ILE A 63 0.32 6.23 7.57
C ILE A 63 -0.61 6.80 8.64
N GLU A 64 -0.07 7.63 9.53
CA GLU A 64 -0.86 8.24 10.61
C GLU A 64 -1.92 9.20 10.10
N ARG A 65 -1.75 9.71 8.88
CA ARG A 65 -2.69 10.63 8.25
C ARG A 65 -3.40 10.00 7.05
N ALA A 66 -3.15 8.73 6.78
CA ALA A 66 -3.71 8.09 5.60
C ALA A 66 -5.21 7.83 5.77
N ASP A 67 -5.97 8.13 4.74
CA ASP A 67 -7.39 7.79 4.67
C ASP A 67 -7.59 6.39 4.12
N GLY A 68 -6.65 5.93 3.32
CA GLY A 68 -6.66 4.59 2.76
C GLY A 68 -5.26 4.03 2.58
N LEU A 69 -5.15 2.72 2.62
CA LEU A 69 -3.91 2.01 2.36
C LEU A 69 -4.19 0.78 1.52
N ALA A 70 -3.37 0.58 0.50
CA ALA A 70 -3.39 -0.62 -0.33
C ALA A 70 -2.05 -1.34 -0.21
N ALA A 71 -2.07 -2.58 0.27
CA ALA A 71 -0.90 -3.43 0.35
C ALA A 71 -0.91 -4.37 -0.87
N VAL A 72 -0.04 -4.07 -1.84
CA VAL A 72 -0.04 -4.71 -3.15
C VAL A 72 1.36 -5.17 -3.56
N THR A 73 2.14 -5.65 -2.59
CA THR A 73 3.45 -6.26 -2.87
C THR A 73 3.27 -7.62 -3.53
N ALA A 74 4.37 -8.23 -3.95
CA ALA A 74 4.33 -9.57 -4.54
C ALA A 74 4.10 -10.68 -3.51
N SER A 75 4.15 -10.38 -2.22
CA SER A 75 4.02 -11.36 -1.15
C SER A 75 2.68 -11.23 -0.43
N ASP A 76 1.87 -12.29 -0.50
CA ASP A 76 0.60 -12.36 0.22
C ASP A 76 0.80 -12.17 1.72
N GLU A 77 1.83 -12.81 2.28
CA GLU A 77 2.10 -12.71 3.72
C GLU A 77 2.43 -11.29 4.12
N SER A 78 3.25 -10.58 3.34
CA SER A 78 3.55 -9.18 3.58
C SER A 78 2.30 -8.32 3.48
N ASN A 79 1.47 -8.57 2.48
CA ASN A 79 0.25 -7.79 2.27
C ASN A 79 -0.71 -7.95 3.45
N VAL A 80 -0.87 -9.18 3.96
CA VAL A 80 -1.70 -9.42 5.13
C VAL A 80 -1.14 -8.69 6.35
N LEU A 81 0.17 -8.82 6.59
CA LEU A 81 0.81 -8.19 7.73
C LEU A 81 0.69 -6.66 7.67
N ILE A 82 0.94 -6.08 6.51
CA ILE A 82 0.82 -4.63 6.32
C ILE A 82 -0.63 -4.20 6.56
N GLY A 83 -1.57 -4.95 6.03
CA GLY A 83 -2.99 -4.66 6.22
C GLY A 83 -3.40 -4.70 7.69
N GLN A 84 -2.90 -5.68 8.44
CA GLN A 84 -3.17 -5.78 9.88
C GLN A 84 -2.56 -4.61 10.65
N ILE A 85 -1.33 -4.23 10.33
CA ILE A 85 -0.67 -3.09 10.96
C ILE A 85 -1.48 -1.82 10.70
N ALA A 86 -1.86 -1.60 9.44
CA ALA A 86 -2.62 -0.41 9.06
C ALA A 86 -3.97 -0.36 9.79
N GLN A 87 -4.67 -1.47 9.84
CA GLN A 87 -6.02 -1.52 10.39
C GLN A 87 -6.02 -1.52 11.92
N GLN A 88 -5.18 -2.33 12.53
CA GLN A 88 -5.23 -2.56 13.97
C GLN A 88 -4.38 -1.59 14.79
N ILE A 89 -3.26 -1.15 14.25
CA ILE A 89 -2.36 -0.24 14.96
C ILE A 89 -2.65 1.21 14.60
N PHE A 90 -2.69 1.53 13.31
CA PHE A 90 -2.85 2.91 12.85
C PHE A 90 -4.29 3.30 12.56
N ARG A 91 -5.21 2.34 12.55
CA ARG A 91 -6.63 2.55 12.36
C ARG A 91 -6.95 3.32 11.08
N VAL A 92 -6.24 2.99 10.01
CA VAL A 92 -6.52 3.54 8.69
C VAL A 92 -7.95 3.17 8.30
N PRO A 93 -8.80 4.12 7.91
CA PRO A 93 -10.23 3.84 7.66
C PRO A 93 -10.51 2.83 6.56
N ARG A 94 -9.67 2.80 5.52
CA ARG A 94 -9.88 1.90 4.38
C ARG A 94 -8.60 1.16 4.08
N VAL A 95 -8.62 -0.15 4.24
CA VAL A 95 -7.45 -1.00 4.02
C VAL A 95 -7.80 -2.09 3.03
N VAL A 96 -6.98 -2.24 2.00
CA VAL A 96 -7.10 -3.29 1.00
C VAL A 96 -5.76 -4.03 0.95
N ALA A 97 -5.82 -5.35 0.98
CA ALA A 97 -4.65 -6.21 0.83
C ALA A 97 -4.86 -7.15 -0.34
N ARG A 98 -3.90 -7.15 -1.28
CA ARG A 98 -3.94 -8.03 -2.42
C ARG A 98 -3.48 -9.44 -2.02
N LEU A 99 -4.26 -10.43 -2.39
CA LEU A 99 -3.90 -11.84 -2.16
C LEU A 99 -3.96 -12.61 -3.47
N TYR A 100 -2.86 -13.30 -3.79
CA TYR A 100 -2.81 -14.24 -4.91
C TYR A 100 -3.43 -15.58 -4.52
N ASP A 101 -3.28 -15.97 -3.25
CA ASP A 101 -3.85 -17.19 -2.70
C ASP A 101 -5.07 -16.83 -1.86
N VAL A 102 -6.26 -17.08 -2.39
CA VAL A 102 -7.51 -16.71 -1.72
C VAL A 102 -7.71 -17.42 -0.38
N ARG A 103 -6.99 -18.52 -0.12
CA ARG A 103 -7.07 -19.20 1.17
C ARG A 103 -6.53 -18.35 2.30
N GLN A 104 -5.66 -17.38 2.02
CA GLN A 104 -5.16 -16.45 3.02
C GLN A 104 -6.30 -15.61 3.61
N ALA A 105 -7.29 -15.25 2.82
CA ALA A 105 -8.41 -14.43 3.27
C ALA A 105 -9.21 -15.12 4.37
N SER A 106 -9.32 -16.45 4.35
CA SER A 106 -10.09 -17.18 5.37
C SER A 106 -9.40 -17.19 6.73
N TYR A 107 -8.09 -16.98 6.79
CA TYR A 107 -7.34 -16.90 8.04
C TYR A 107 -7.26 -15.47 8.61
N HIS A 108 -7.64 -14.48 7.82
CA HIS A 108 -7.50 -13.08 8.19
C HIS A 108 -8.76 -12.28 7.87
N PRO A 109 -9.91 -12.71 8.43
CA PRO A 109 -11.18 -12.04 8.13
C PRO A 109 -11.21 -10.59 8.60
N GLU A 110 -10.37 -10.22 9.56
CA GLU A 110 -10.29 -8.85 10.06
C GLU A 110 -9.75 -7.86 9.02
N ILE A 111 -9.08 -8.32 7.98
CA ILE A 111 -8.66 -7.45 6.88
C ILE A 111 -9.88 -6.98 6.09
N GLY A 112 -10.91 -7.84 6.00
CA GLY A 112 -12.21 -7.48 5.46
C GLY A 112 -12.28 -7.33 3.96
N ARG A 113 -11.21 -6.92 3.31
CA ARG A 113 -11.19 -6.65 1.88
C ARG A 113 -9.88 -7.07 1.27
N ALA A 114 -9.79 -8.36 1.04
CA ALA A 114 -8.66 -8.93 0.34
C ALA A 114 -9.09 -9.27 -1.08
N HIS A 115 -8.26 -8.92 -2.07
CA HIS A 115 -8.50 -9.34 -3.44
C HIS A 115 -7.22 -9.41 -4.25
N VAL A 116 -7.35 -10.06 -5.31
CA VAL A 116 -6.25 -10.39 -6.19
C VAL A 116 -6.11 -9.35 -7.27
#